data_8ff9f5a8de1919aed67ff045b4848308
#
_entry.id   8ff9f5a8de1919aed67ff045b4848308
#
_cell.length_a   1.000
_cell.length_b   1.000
_cell.length_c   1.000
_cell.angle_alpha   90.00
_cell.angle_beta   90.00
_cell.angle_gamma   90.00
#
_symmetry.space_group_name_H-M   'P 1'
#
loop_
_entity.id
_entity.type
_entity.pdbx_description
1 polymer ?
#
loop_
_entity_poly.entity_id
_entity_poly.type
_entity_poly.pdbx_seq_one_letter_code
_entity_poly.pdbx_strand_id
1 'polypeptide(L)'
;MNYLGVLVGFITTFFIVTKYLTTEEVGLTRVLVDASILLSGLAQLGTNTSAMRYYPYFKDEKERDHGFFGWSVLIPLVGFVIFTILFFLFRQPIENYFSKNSALFVDYIYFVIPMAFFMMYLMVFETNSNLLLRIVIPKFIREVGIRLMTLLVYLLYAFKVIGLDGMVVALCLTYGIATVLNIIYLFSLKKVSFRIQPAYVSKWLRKDFVLYTFFLIATSLASNLIPFLNTFFVSGKLGLAVAGINTIAVYIASIVEIPYRSLAAISRPHISQGMKDNNIGDVNKLVKNVSLHQFMASIFIFFLIWINIDLLYSLIPNGNVYDEAKLVVLIIAVVKIVNTSLNVGATVLSYSKYYYYSLLFTIILTITAIVMNITLIPMWGMEGAAMASLISYVVYYALLLMFVNVRIKVNPFSLKEFYTLLIVISLFLIDDFLQRYLSQYILEMFDNKIIGQIIDSVLRTSFLLMIGIFSIYKFNISKQVNDIINKFVSFLTRHKKI
;
A
#
# COMPACT_ATOMS: atom_id res chain seq x y z
N MET A 1 4.48 8.49 -13.92
CA MET A 1 4.69 9.10 -12.58
C MET A 1 4.83 8.05 -11.48
N ASN A 2 3.88 7.14 -11.28
CA ASN A 2 3.96 6.13 -10.21
C ASN A 2 5.25 5.29 -10.27
N TYR A 3 5.65 4.82 -11.46
CA TYR A 3 6.86 4.00 -11.62
C TYR A 3 8.17 4.75 -11.29
N LEU A 4 8.26 6.04 -11.65
CA LEU A 4 9.41 6.88 -11.27
C LEU A 4 9.51 7.01 -9.75
N GLY A 5 8.39 7.29 -9.10
CA GLY A 5 8.35 7.34 -7.64
C GLY A 5 8.73 5.99 -7.00
N VAL A 6 8.25 4.86 -7.55
CA VAL A 6 8.64 3.52 -7.07
C VAL A 6 10.14 3.30 -7.21
N LEU A 7 10.73 3.69 -8.34
CA LEU A 7 12.18 3.55 -8.57
C LEU A 7 12.99 4.38 -7.57
N VAL A 8 12.63 5.66 -7.36
CA VAL A 8 13.28 6.52 -6.37
C VAL A 8 13.14 5.91 -4.97
N GLY A 9 11.94 5.46 -4.59
CA GLY A 9 11.70 4.81 -3.30
C GLY A 9 12.51 3.52 -3.13
N PHE A 10 12.63 2.72 -4.19
CA PHE A 10 13.45 1.51 -4.19
C PHE A 10 14.93 1.84 -3.93
N ILE A 11 15.51 2.76 -4.71
CA ILE A 11 16.90 3.18 -4.53
C ILE A 11 17.12 3.74 -3.12
N THR A 12 16.22 4.60 -2.65
CA THR A 12 16.32 5.21 -1.31
C THR A 12 16.29 4.13 -0.23
N THR A 13 15.33 3.23 -0.27
CA THR A 13 15.13 2.24 0.79
C THR A 13 16.22 1.18 0.80
N PHE A 14 16.56 0.62 -0.37
CA PHE A 14 17.48 -0.54 -0.45
C PHE A 14 18.93 -0.19 -0.53
N PHE A 15 19.33 1.03 -0.90
CA PHE A 15 20.74 1.38 -1.05
C PHE A 15 21.20 2.52 -0.16
N ILE A 16 20.32 3.45 0.21
CA ILE A 16 20.67 4.58 1.07
C ILE A 16 20.33 4.28 2.52
N VAL A 17 19.06 3.96 2.79
CA VAL A 17 18.58 3.71 4.15
C VAL A 17 19.32 2.53 4.78
N THR A 18 19.42 1.39 4.10
CA THR A 18 20.11 0.19 4.63
C THR A 18 21.61 0.37 4.80
N LYS A 19 22.24 1.31 4.07
CA LYS A 19 23.67 1.58 4.16
C LYS A 19 24.05 2.53 5.28
N TYR A 20 23.25 3.58 5.49
CA TYR A 20 23.64 4.71 6.30
C TYR A 20 22.84 4.87 7.61
N LEU A 21 21.67 4.25 7.70
CA LEU A 21 20.86 4.25 8.93
C LEU A 21 21.04 2.93 9.68
N THR A 22 21.01 3.02 11.01
CA THR A 22 20.87 1.82 11.86
C THR A 22 19.46 1.25 11.73
N THR A 23 19.30 -0.02 12.07
CA THR A 23 17.96 -0.67 12.05
C THR A 23 16.97 0.04 12.97
N GLU A 24 17.47 0.59 14.09
CA GLU A 24 16.66 1.36 15.04
C GLU A 24 16.16 2.69 14.43
N GLU A 25 17.02 3.41 13.72
CA GLU A 25 16.66 4.65 13.01
C GLU A 25 15.69 4.39 11.86
N VAL A 26 15.85 3.26 11.14
CA VAL A 26 14.89 2.81 10.13
C VAL A 26 13.52 2.56 10.78
N GLY A 27 13.51 1.85 11.91
CA GLY A 27 12.30 1.61 12.69
C GLY A 27 11.67 2.91 13.20
N LEU A 28 12.47 3.83 13.75
CA LEU A 28 12.00 5.14 14.20
C LEU A 28 11.28 5.91 13.09
N THR A 29 11.94 6.10 11.95
CA THR A 29 11.36 6.84 10.82
C THR A 29 10.09 6.20 10.34
N ARG A 30 10.03 4.86 10.30
CA ARG A 30 8.83 4.11 9.91
C ARG A 30 7.68 4.33 10.88
N VAL A 31 7.91 4.15 12.19
CA VAL A 31 6.87 4.31 13.21
C VAL A 31 6.34 5.74 13.26
N LEU A 32 7.23 6.76 13.16
CA LEU A 32 6.83 8.17 13.11
C LEU A 32 5.92 8.47 11.91
N VAL A 33 6.30 8.00 10.72
CA VAL A 33 5.51 8.19 9.50
C VAL A 33 4.17 7.46 9.60
N ASP A 34 4.16 6.19 10.04
CA ASP A 34 2.94 5.39 10.16
C ASP A 34 1.97 6.00 11.21
N ALA A 35 2.48 6.47 12.37
CA ALA A 35 1.68 7.16 13.38
C ALA A 35 1.09 8.47 12.82
N SER A 36 1.89 9.21 12.06
CA SER A 36 1.46 10.47 11.44
C SER A 36 0.39 10.25 10.37
N ILE A 37 0.53 9.22 9.54
CA ILE A 37 -0.49 8.84 8.54
C ILE A 37 -1.79 8.44 9.24
N LEU A 38 -1.71 7.64 10.32
CA LEU A 38 -2.88 7.23 11.09
C LEU A 38 -3.60 8.45 11.67
N LEU A 39 -2.87 9.32 12.39
CA LEU A 39 -3.43 10.53 13.01
C LEU A 39 -4.04 11.46 11.93
N SER A 40 -3.36 11.67 10.81
CA SER A 40 -3.85 12.48 9.69
C SER A 40 -5.13 11.92 9.09
N GLY A 41 -5.21 10.59 8.93
CA GLY A 41 -6.39 9.90 8.41
C GLY A 41 -7.62 10.04 9.33
N LEU A 42 -7.41 9.96 10.64
CA LEU A 42 -8.45 10.17 11.64
C LEU A 42 -8.93 11.63 11.69
N ALA A 43 -7.96 12.56 11.68
CA ALA A 43 -8.21 13.99 11.73
C ALA A 43 -9.05 14.51 10.54
N GLN A 44 -8.98 13.85 9.39
CA GLN A 44 -9.79 14.23 8.22
C GLN A 44 -11.29 14.04 8.42
N LEU A 45 -11.74 13.27 9.42
CA LEU A 45 -13.16 12.99 9.67
C LEU A 45 -13.92 12.52 8.40
N GLY A 46 -13.27 11.77 7.51
CA GLY A 46 -13.85 11.28 6.25
C GLY A 46 -14.11 12.37 5.20
N THR A 47 -13.61 13.60 5.39
CA THR A 47 -13.87 14.74 4.49
C THR A 47 -13.40 14.49 3.07
N ASN A 48 -12.30 13.78 2.84
CA ASN A 48 -11.82 13.49 1.48
C ASN A 48 -12.82 12.66 0.66
N THR A 49 -13.48 11.71 1.30
CA THR A 49 -14.49 10.87 0.64
C THR A 49 -15.83 11.62 0.51
N SER A 50 -16.25 12.32 1.57
CA SER A 50 -17.48 13.11 1.55
C SER A 50 -17.37 14.29 0.58
N ALA A 51 -16.20 14.89 0.40
CA ALA A 51 -16.00 15.96 -0.57
C ALA A 51 -16.42 15.55 -1.99
N MET A 52 -16.06 14.33 -2.43
CA MET A 52 -16.46 13.85 -3.77
C MET A 52 -17.98 13.71 -3.93
N ARG A 53 -18.68 13.35 -2.84
CA ARG A 53 -20.15 13.21 -2.83
C ARG A 53 -20.88 14.55 -2.80
N TYR A 54 -20.39 15.48 -1.98
CA TYR A 54 -21.13 16.72 -1.71
C TYR A 54 -20.70 17.90 -2.56
N TYR A 55 -19.51 17.88 -3.15
CA TYR A 55 -19.05 18.97 -4.04
C TYR A 55 -20.04 19.33 -5.15
N PRO A 56 -20.72 18.39 -5.85
CA PRO A 56 -21.69 18.73 -6.89
C PRO A 56 -22.85 19.62 -6.40
N TYR A 57 -23.21 19.58 -5.13
CA TYR A 57 -24.26 20.43 -4.55
C TYR A 57 -23.81 21.87 -4.34
N PHE A 58 -22.48 22.12 -4.29
CA PHE A 58 -21.89 23.43 -4.09
C PHE A 58 -21.36 24.03 -5.38
N LYS A 59 -21.26 23.26 -6.46
CA LYS A 59 -20.58 23.66 -7.69
C LYS A 59 -21.27 24.84 -8.35
N ASP A 60 -20.67 26.02 -8.25
CA ASP A 60 -21.08 27.27 -8.89
C ASP A 60 -19.84 28.14 -9.12
N GLU A 61 -19.42 28.27 -10.38
CA GLU A 61 -18.22 29.04 -10.73
C GLU A 61 -18.38 30.56 -10.42
N LYS A 62 -19.60 31.13 -10.45
CA LYS A 62 -19.84 32.55 -10.17
C LYS A 62 -19.69 32.85 -8.69
N GLU A 63 -20.25 31.96 -7.84
CA GLU A 63 -20.23 32.08 -6.38
C GLU A 63 -19.03 31.39 -5.73
N ARG A 64 -18.00 30.97 -6.52
CA ARG A 64 -16.81 30.24 -6.06
C ARG A 64 -17.17 29.04 -5.19
N ASP A 65 -18.06 28.20 -5.72
CA ASP A 65 -18.54 26.97 -5.12
C ASP A 65 -19.10 27.18 -3.70
N HIS A 66 -19.75 28.33 -3.44
CA HIS A 66 -20.39 28.69 -2.16
C HIS A 66 -19.51 28.47 -0.91
N GLY A 67 -18.20 28.59 -1.09
CA GLY A 67 -17.22 28.42 0.00
C GLY A 67 -16.96 26.98 0.40
N PHE A 68 -17.22 26.01 -0.48
CA PHE A 68 -16.94 24.58 -0.24
C PHE A 68 -15.49 24.32 0.18
N PHE A 69 -14.54 25.02 -0.46
CA PHE A 69 -13.12 24.89 -0.09
C PHE A 69 -12.87 25.29 1.38
N GLY A 70 -13.46 26.36 1.85
CA GLY A 70 -13.37 26.78 3.26
C GLY A 70 -13.85 25.68 4.22
N TRP A 71 -14.97 25.03 3.91
CA TRP A 71 -15.48 23.90 4.69
C TRP A 71 -14.52 22.69 4.64
N SER A 72 -13.96 22.39 3.46
CA SER A 72 -13.02 21.28 3.29
C SER A 72 -11.70 21.46 4.05
N VAL A 73 -11.35 22.70 4.40
CA VAL A 73 -10.19 23.04 5.24
C VAL A 73 -10.55 23.07 6.72
N LEU A 74 -11.72 23.64 7.06
CA LEU A 74 -12.12 23.86 8.45
C LEU A 74 -12.49 22.55 9.17
N ILE A 75 -13.21 21.62 8.50
CA ILE A 75 -13.66 20.39 9.15
C ILE A 75 -12.48 19.50 9.54
N PRO A 76 -11.46 19.25 8.68
CA PRO A 76 -10.24 18.55 9.10
C PRO A 76 -9.47 19.26 10.21
N LEU A 77 -9.46 20.59 10.24
CA LEU A 77 -8.83 21.34 11.31
C LEU A 77 -9.47 21.04 12.67
N VAL A 78 -10.82 21.06 12.71
CA VAL A 78 -11.54 20.69 13.93
C VAL A 78 -11.24 19.24 14.32
N GLY A 79 -11.24 18.31 13.38
CA GLY A 79 -10.84 16.93 13.62
C GLY A 79 -9.41 16.82 14.13
N PHE A 80 -8.47 17.57 13.55
CA PHE A 80 -7.09 17.59 13.99
C PHE A 80 -6.94 18.07 15.44
N VAL A 81 -7.64 19.13 15.82
CA VAL A 81 -7.64 19.63 17.21
C VAL A 81 -8.20 18.56 18.14
N ILE A 82 -9.33 17.93 17.81
CA ILE A 82 -9.93 16.86 18.62
C ILE A 82 -8.95 15.69 18.81
N PHE A 83 -8.37 15.17 17.72
CA PHE A 83 -7.47 14.02 17.80
C PHE A 83 -6.11 14.37 18.42
N THR A 84 -5.65 15.63 18.31
CA THR A 84 -4.47 16.11 19.05
C THR A 84 -4.75 16.17 20.55
N ILE A 85 -5.91 16.65 20.98
CA ILE A 85 -6.31 16.60 22.39
C ILE A 85 -6.37 15.15 22.89
N LEU A 86 -6.98 14.26 22.12
CA LEU A 86 -7.02 12.83 22.49
C LEU A 86 -5.62 12.23 22.56
N PHE A 87 -4.72 12.58 21.64
CA PHE A 87 -3.32 12.14 21.68
C PHE A 87 -2.65 12.55 23.00
N PHE A 88 -2.81 13.80 23.46
CA PHE A 88 -2.27 14.25 24.72
C PHE A 88 -2.92 13.59 25.94
N LEU A 89 -4.24 13.33 25.90
CA LEU A 89 -4.95 12.60 26.96
C LEU A 89 -4.46 11.14 27.10
N PHE A 90 -4.18 10.49 25.97
CA PHE A 90 -3.69 9.10 25.94
C PHE A 90 -2.15 9.01 25.84
N ARG A 91 -1.45 10.13 26.00
CA ARG A 91 0.01 10.18 25.92
C ARG A 91 0.68 9.18 26.85
N GLN A 92 0.34 9.20 28.14
CA GLN A 92 0.98 8.36 29.15
C GLN A 92 0.84 6.84 28.84
N PRO A 93 -0.35 6.31 28.50
CA PRO A 93 -0.48 4.95 28.02
C PRO A 93 0.37 4.64 26.80
N ILE A 94 0.46 5.56 25.82
CA ILE A 94 1.27 5.36 24.61
C ILE A 94 2.75 5.32 24.96
N GLU A 95 3.25 6.28 25.71
CA GLU A 95 4.64 6.32 26.16
C GLU A 95 5.01 5.08 26.97
N ASN A 96 4.17 4.64 27.90
CA ASN A 96 4.39 3.44 28.70
C ASN A 96 4.46 2.17 27.84
N TYR A 97 3.68 2.11 26.76
CA TYR A 97 3.69 0.98 25.81
C TYR A 97 5.00 0.88 25.03
N PHE A 98 5.55 2.03 24.61
CA PHE A 98 6.77 2.08 23.78
C PHE A 98 8.06 2.23 24.60
N SER A 99 8.03 2.82 25.80
CA SER A 99 9.22 3.17 26.59
C SER A 99 10.14 1.99 26.87
N LYS A 100 9.59 0.78 27.02
CA LYS A 100 10.36 -0.40 27.37
C LYS A 100 11.28 -0.86 26.23
N ASN A 101 10.80 -0.84 25.00
CA ASN A 101 11.48 -1.45 23.85
C ASN A 101 11.79 -0.44 22.73
N SER A 102 11.22 0.76 22.77
CA SER A 102 11.30 1.78 21.74
C SER A 102 11.44 3.18 22.35
N ALA A 103 12.36 3.34 23.31
CA ALA A 103 12.58 4.61 24.01
C ALA A 103 12.85 5.77 23.04
N LEU A 104 13.63 5.52 22.00
CA LEU A 104 13.93 6.52 20.97
C LEU A 104 12.68 7.05 20.27
N PHE A 105 11.62 6.23 20.09
CA PHE A 105 10.36 6.71 19.53
C PHE A 105 9.64 7.65 20.52
N VAL A 106 9.73 7.39 21.80
CA VAL A 106 9.12 8.26 22.84
C VAL A 106 9.76 9.64 22.84
N ASP A 107 11.07 9.73 22.61
CA ASP A 107 11.79 11.02 22.53
C ASP A 107 11.31 11.86 21.34
N TYR A 108 10.96 11.21 20.24
CA TYR A 108 10.51 11.87 18.98
C TYR A 108 8.99 11.87 18.77
N ILE A 109 8.19 11.33 19.69
CA ILE A 109 6.75 11.13 19.51
C ILE A 109 5.99 12.42 19.17
N TYR A 110 6.47 13.56 19.65
CA TYR A 110 5.84 14.87 19.38
C TYR A 110 5.89 15.29 17.92
N PHE A 111 6.85 14.77 17.13
CA PHE A 111 6.92 15.04 15.70
C PHE A 111 5.76 14.41 14.91
N VAL A 112 5.06 13.43 15.50
CA VAL A 112 3.84 12.86 14.92
C VAL A 112 2.79 13.93 14.67
N ILE A 113 2.65 14.93 15.57
CA ILE A 113 1.61 15.96 15.47
C ILE A 113 1.84 16.87 14.25
N PRO A 114 2.99 17.58 14.10
CA PRO A 114 3.20 18.43 12.94
C PRO A 114 3.29 17.66 11.63
N MET A 115 3.86 16.44 11.62
CA MET A 115 3.83 15.58 10.42
C MET A 115 2.40 15.22 10.02
N ALA A 116 1.56 14.82 10.97
CA ALA A 116 0.15 14.50 10.72
C ALA A 116 -0.62 15.72 10.20
N PHE A 117 -0.35 16.92 10.73
CA PHE A 117 -0.94 18.16 10.24
C PHE A 117 -0.64 18.40 8.77
N PHE A 118 0.62 18.32 8.39
CA PHE A 118 1.03 18.52 6.99
C PHE A 118 0.50 17.42 6.09
N MET A 119 0.57 16.15 6.50
CA MET A 119 0.01 15.03 5.73
C MET A 119 -1.50 15.15 5.53
N MET A 120 -2.23 15.58 6.54
CA MET A 120 -3.67 15.82 6.47
C MET A 120 -4.00 16.88 5.41
N TYR A 121 -3.35 18.04 5.48
CA TYR A 121 -3.62 19.11 4.53
C TYR A 121 -3.11 18.82 3.12
N LEU A 122 -2.00 18.07 3.00
CA LEU A 122 -1.56 17.56 1.70
C LEU A 122 -2.68 16.79 0.99
N MET A 123 -3.36 15.88 1.70
CA MET A 123 -4.48 15.11 1.17
C MET A 123 -5.73 15.96 0.91
N VAL A 124 -6.02 16.93 1.77
CA VAL A 124 -7.14 17.87 1.59
C VAL A 124 -6.95 18.70 0.31
N PHE A 125 -5.76 19.26 0.09
CA PHE A 125 -5.48 20.07 -1.10
C PHE A 125 -5.42 19.24 -2.38
N GLU A 126 -4.89 18.00 -2.29
CA GLU A 126 -4.95 17.05 -3.40
C GLU A 126 -6.41 16.73 -3.76
N THR A 127 -7.26 16.47 -2.76
CA THR A 127 -8.69 16.17 -2.99
C THR A 127 -9.38 17.36 -3.67
N ASN A 128 -9.17 18.58 -3.19
CA ASN A 128 -9.75 19.78 -3.84
C ASN A 128 -9.25 19.98 -5.27
N SER A 129 -7.98 19.70 -5.55
CA SER A 129 -7.44 19.72 -6.91
C SER A 129 -8.10 18.66 -7.80
N ASN A 130 -8.37 17.48 -7.25
CA ASN A 130 -9.06 16.39 -7.96
C ASN A 130 -10.50 16.79 -8.30
N LEU A 131 -11.22 17.47 -7.40
CA LEU A 131 -12.58 17.99 -7.65
C LEU A 131 -12.60 19.01 -8.81
N LEU A 132 -11.51 19.78 -8.95
CA LEU A 132 -11.31 20.71 -10.08
C LEU A 132 -10.75 20.01 -11.33
N LEU A 133 -10.64 18.68 -11.35
CA LEU A 133 -10.05 17.88 -12.44
C LEU A 133 -8.57 18.22 -12.73
N ARG A 134 -7.83 18.71 -11.73
CA ARG A 134 -6.42 19.10 -11.81
C ARG A 134 -5.53 18.16 -11.01
N ILE A 135 -5.45 16.90 -11.44
CA ILE A 135 -4.86 15.77 -10.70
C ILE A 135 -3.33 15.70 -10.83
N VAL A 136 -2.77 16.16 -11.96
CA VAL A 136 -1.40 15.82 -12.38
C VAL A 136 -0.34 16.36 -11.42
N ILE A 137 -0.38 17.64 -11.08
CA ILE A 137 0.64 18.30 -10.24
C ILE A 137 0.58 17.83 -8.79
N PRO A 138 -0.58 17.78 -8.10
CA PRO A 138 -0.65 17.24 -6.74
C PRO A 138 -0.17 15.80 -6.65
N LYS A 139 -0.53 14.97 -7.62
CA LYS A 139 -0.08 13.59 -7.68
C LYS A 139 1.43 13.48 -7.92
N PHE A 140 2.02 14.35 -8.75
CA PHE A 140 3.46 14.42 -8.95
C PHE A 140 4.19 14.79 -7.65
N ILE A 141 3.71 15.82 -6.93
CA ILE A 141 4.28 16.23 -5.64
C ILE A 141 4.27 15.07 -4.65
N ARG A 142 3.14 14.34 -4.54
CA ARG A 142 3.00 13.22 -3.62
C ARG A 142 3.84 12.01 -4.02
N GLU A 143 3.81 11.60 -5.29
CA GLU A 143 4.43 10.32 -5.71
C GLU A 143 5.92 10.45 -6.03
N VAL A 144 6.38 11.62 -6.45
CA VAL A 144 7.77 11.85 -6.85
C VAL A 144 8.43 12.88 -5.95
N GLY A 145 7.80 14.03 -5.75
CA GLY A 145 8.37 15.14 -4.99
C GLY A 145 8.74 14.75 -3.56
N ILE A 146 7.82 14.14 -2.82
CA ILE A 146 8.08 13.69 -1.43
C ILE A 146 9.23 12.68 -1.42
N ARG A 147 9.28 11.73 -2.35
CA ARG A 147 10.34 10.70 -2.37
C ARG A 147 11.70 11.27 -2.69
N LEU A 148 11.78 12.26 -3.60
CA LEU A 148 13.03 12.98 -3.89
C LEU A 148 13.49 13.80 -2.69
N MET A 149 12.60 14.50 -2.02
CA MET A 149 12.93 15.26 -0.80
C MET A 149 13.36 14.32 0.33
N THR A 150 12.67 13.19 0.53
CA THR A 150 13.06 12.16 1.52
C THR A 150 14.44 11.56 1.18
N LEU A 151 14.71 11.26 -0.08
CA LEU A 151 16.04 10.83 -0.52
C LEU A 151 17.11 11.87 -0.14
N LEU A 152 16.85 13.16 -0.43
CA LEU A 152 17.76 14.24 -0.09
C LEU A 152 18.01 14.30 1.44
N VAL A 153 16.97 14.17 2.26
CA VAL A 153 17.10 14.16 3.72
C VAL A 153 18.01 13.02 4.18
N TYR A 154 17.82 11.81 3.67
CA TYR A 154 18.66 10.67 4.01
C TYR A 154 20.11 10.83 3.51
N LEU A 155 20.33 11.46 2.36
CA LEU A 155 21.66 11.79 1.88
C LEU A 155 22.36 12.84 2.77
N LEU A 156 21.65 13.89 3.22
CA LEU A 156 22.20 14.87 4.16
C LEU A 156 22.60 14.21 5.48
N TYR A 157 21.80 13.26 5.95
CA TYR A 157 22.15 12.46 7.13
C TYR A 157 23.35 11.54 6.86
N ALA A 158 23.36 10.84 5.74
CA ALA A 158 24.43 9.94 5.32
C ALA A 158 25.80 10.66 5.22
N PHE A 159 25.80 11.90 4.72
CA PHE A 159 27.00 12.74 4.65
C PHE A 159 27.32 13.48 5.97
N LYS A 160 26.57 13.19 7.05
CA LYS A 160 26.75 13.81 8.37
C LYS A 160 26.60 15.34 8.39
N VAL A 161 25.86 15.90 7.43
CA VAL A 161 25.52 17.32 7.38
C VAL A 161 24.50 17.66 8.48
N ILE A 162 23.60 16.71 8.76
CA ILE A 162 22.60 16.80 9.83
C ILE A 162 22.70 15.56 10.72
N GLY A 163 22.38 15.72 12.01
CA GLY A 163 22.25 14.62 12.96
C GLY A 163 20.84 14.00 12.91
N LEU A 164 20.56 13.07 13.82
CA LEU A 164 19.25 12.39 13.92
C LEU A 164 18.10 13.37 14.12
N ASP A 165 18.26 14.34 15.03
CA ASP A 165 17.26 15.40 15.26
C ASP A 165 16.98 16.18 13.98
N GLY A 166 18.05 16.58 13.27
CA GLY A 166 17.95 17.28 12.00
C GLY A 166 17.25 16.44 10.93
N MET A 167 17.48 15.13 10.89
CA MET A 167 16.82 14.20 9.97
C MET A 167 15.32 14.14 10.24
N VAL A 168 14.90 13.98 11.50
CA VAL A 168 13.48 13.91 11.86
C VAL A 168 12.76 15.24 11.56
N VAL A 169 13.40 16.39 11.88
CA VAL A 169 12.88 17.72 11.52
C VAL A 169 12.76 17.87 10.00
N ALA A 170 13.78 17.48 9.24
CA ALA A 170 13.78 17.58 7.79
C ALA A 170 12.73 16.67 7.13
N LEU A 171 12.49 15.47 7.69
CA LEU A 171 11.39 14.61 7.27
C LEU A 171 10.03 15.28 7.50
N CYS A 172 9.82 15.91 8.64
CA CYS A 172 8.62 16.70 8.92
C CYS A 172 8.45 17.86 7.91
N LEU A 173 9.52 18.59 7.64
CA LEU A 173 9.53 19.69 6.67
C LEU A 173 9.28 19.22 5.25
N THR A 174 9.66 18.01 4.88
CA THR A 174 9.34 17.41 3.57
C THR A 174 7.83 17.42 3.31
N TYR A 175 7.03 16.98 4.28
CA TYR A 175 5.57 17.03 4.17
C TYR A 175 5.03 18.46 4.23
N GLY A 176 5.67 19.33 5.00
CA GLY A 176 5.34 20.76 5.04
C GLY A 176 5.53 21.43 3.68
N ILE A 177 6.70 21.25 3.07
CA ILE A 177 7.00 21.79 1.73
C ILE A 177 6.02 21.24 0.69
N ALA A 178 5.76 19.94 0.70
CA ALA A 178 4.80 19.33 -0.22
C ALA A 178 3.39 19.93 -0.06
N THR A 179 2.97 20.20 1.16
CA THR A 179 1.68 20.82 1.49
C THR A 179 1.63 22.26 0.98
N VAL A 180 2.69 23.05 1.21
CA VAL A 180 2.81 24.43 0.72
C VAL A 180 2.80 24.48 -0.81
N LEU A 181 3.51 23.59 -1.47
CA LEU A 181 3.49 23.51 -2.95
C LEU A 181 2.09 23.20 -3.49
N ASN A 182 1.34 22.29 -2.83
CA ASN A 182 -0.03 21.97 -3.22
C ASN A 182 -1.00 23.13 -3.02
N ILE A 183 -0.90 23.86 -1.90
CA ILE A 183 -1.77 25.03 -1.68
C ILE A 183 -1.46 26.16 -2.66
N ILE A 184 -0.17 26.45 -2.92
CA ILE A 184 0.25 27.45 -3.93
C ILE A 184 -0.33 27.08 -5.29
N TYR A 185 -0.18 25.79 -5.70
CA TYR A 185 -0.75 25.32 -6.95
C TYR A 185 -2.27 25.52 -6.99
N LEU A 186 -2.99 25.12 -5.93
CA LEU A 186 -4.43 25.22 -5.86
C LEU A 186 -4.92 26.67 -5.99
N PHE A 187 -4.24 27.61 -5.31
CA PHE A 187 -4.56 29.06 -5.42
C PHE A 187 -4.20 29.65 -6.78
N SER A 188 -3.16 29.14 -7.45
CA SER A 188 -2.80 29.59 -8.80
C SER A 188 -3.92 29.32 -9.83
N LEU A 189 -4.80 28.36 -9.57
CA LEU A 189 -5.96 28.05 -10.41
C LEU A 189 -7.06 29.12 -10.31
N LYS A 190 -7.01 30.02 -9.31
CA LYS A 190 -7.99 31.09 -9.05
C LYS A 190 -9.45 30.63 -8.91
N LYS A 191 -9.69 29.34 -8.65
CA LYS A 191 -11.02 28.72 -8.55
C LYS A 191 -11.48 28.46 -7.12
N VAL A 192 -10.62 28.66 -6.11
CA VAL A 192 -10.92 28.38 -4.70
C VAL A 192 -10.95 29.65 -3.86
N SER A 193 -11.75 29.64 -2.79
CA SER A 193 -11.86 30.73 -1.83
C SER A 193 -12.07 30.20 -0.43
N PHE A 194 -11.42 30.81 0.55
CA PHE A 194 -11.64 30.50 1.98
C PHE A 194 -12.97 31.04 2.55
N ARG A 195 -13.68 31.88 1.76
CA ARG A 195 -14.94 32.46 2.22
C ARG A 195 -16.00 31.37 2.38
N ILE A 196 -16.36 31.07 3.62
CA ILE A 196 -17.40 30.12 3.96
C ILE A 196 -18.76 30.82 3.88
N GLN A 197 -19.76 30.17 3.28
CA GLN A 197 -21.15 30.68 3.19
C GLN A 197 -22.07 29.72 3.99
N PRO A 198 -22.21 29.89 5.33
CA PRO A 198 -23.03 29.00 6.16
C PRO A 198 -24.51 29.00 5.80
N ALA A 199 -24.99 30.14 5.29
CA ALA A 199 -26.39 30.31 4.89
C ALA A 199 -26.79 29.43 3.70
N TYR A 200 -25.84 29.06 2.84
CA TYR A 200 -26.08 28.19 1.69
C TYR A 200 -26.39 26.76 2.10
N VAL A 201 -25.83 26.31 3.22
CA VAL A 201 -25.98 24.91 3.69
C VAL A 201 -27.34 24.70 4.30
N SER A 202 -28.26 24.06 3.56
CA SER A 202 -29.60 23.73 4.04
C SER A 202 -29.58 22.80 5.26
N LYS A 203 -30.64 22.82 6.09
CA LYS A 203 -30.76 21.93 7.26
C LYS A 203 -30.69 20.46 6.88
N TRP A 204 -31.27 20.08 5.73
CA TRP A 204 -31.25 18.73 5.20
C TRP A 204 -29.79 18.32 4.83
N LEU A 205 -29.10 19.16 4.06
CA LEU A 205 -27.74 18.90 3.62
C LEU A 205 -26.78 18.75 4.81
N ARG A 206 -26.93 19.59 5.85
CA ARG A 206 -26.17 19.48 7.09
C ARG A 206 -26.39 18.16 7.79
N LYS A 207 -27.66 17.74 7.95
CA LYS A 207 -28.02 16.49 8.63
C LYS A 207 -27.46 15.27 7.86
N ASP A 208 -27.66 15.25 6.54
CA ASP A 208 -27.17 14.15 5.68
C ASP A 208 -25.63 14.09 5.71
N PHE A 209 -24.95 15.24 5.63
CA PHE A 209 -23.50 15.33 5.72
C PHE A 209 -22.97 14.79 7.06
N VAL A 210 -23.53 15.20 8.18
CA VAL A 210 -23.10 14.75 9.53
C VAL A 210 -23.28 13.24 9.67
N LEU A 211 -24.45 12.71 9.28
CA LEU A 211 -24.73 11.27 9.38
C LEU A 211 -23.77 10.45 8.48
N TYR A 212 -23.57 10.89 7.25
CA TYR A 212 -22.67 10.24 6.31
C TYR A 212 -21.21 10.31 6.78
N THR A 213 -20.78 11.47 7.29
CA THR A 213 -19.43 11.68 7.83
C THR A 213 -19.19 10.78 9.03
N PHE A 214 -20.16 10.64 9.94
CA PHE A 214 -20.03 9.72 11.09
C PHE A 214 -19.82 8.26 10.64
N PHE A 215 -20.57 7.82 9.63
CA PHE A 215 -20.38 6.49 9.04
C PHE A 215 -18.98 6.35 8.40
N LEU A 216 -18.50 7.38 7.71
CA LEU A 216 -17.17 7.40 7.10
C LEU A 216 -16.05 7.38 8.15
N ILE A 217 -16.21 8.09 9.27
CA ILE A 217 -15.25 8.04 10.38
C ILE A 217 -15.12 6.62 10.89
N ALA A 218 -16.24 5.93 11.17
CA ALA A 218 -16.23 4.56 11.65
C ALA A 218 -15.54 3.59 10.66
N THR A 219 -15.83 3.75 9.38
CA THR A 219 -15.20 2.94 8.32
C THR A 219 -13.70 3.27 8.16
N SER A 220 -13.35 4.55 8.24
CA SER A 220 -11.95 5.01 8.12
C SER A 220 -11.11 4.57 9.30
N LEU A 221 -11.64 4.62 10.53
CA LEU A 221 -10.97 4.10 11.72
C LEU A 221 -10.57 2.64 11.51
N ALA A 222 -11.53 1.80 11.16
CA ALA A 222 -11.27 0.37 10.95
C ALA A 222 -10.28 0.13 9.80
N SER A 223 -10.45 0.80 8.65
CA SER A 223 -9.64 0.54 7.45
C SER A 223 -8.22 1.12 7.54
N ASN A 224 -8.05 2.29 8.17
CA ASN A 224 -6.74 2.94 8.25
C ASN A 224 -5.84 2.36 9.34
N LEU A 225 -6.42 1.77 10.39
CA LEU A 225 -5.64 1.19 11.48
C LEU A 225 -4.88 -0.07 11.03
N ILE A 226 -5.51 -0.93 10.23
CA ILE A 226 -5.02 -2.26 9.87
C ILE A 226 -3.60 -2.26 9.27
N PRO A 227 -3.26 -1.38 8.28
CA PRO A 227 -1.92 -1.40 7.67
C PRO A 227 -0.78 -1.10 8.64
N PHE A 228 -1.09 -0.43 9.77
CA PHE A 228 -0.10 0.04 10.73
C PHE A 228 -0.03 -0.81 12.00
N LEU A 229 -1.02 -1.68 12.23
CA LEU A 229 -1.06 -2.53 13.45
C LEU A 229 0.24 -3.30 13.64
N ASN A 230 0.74 -3.96 12.61
CA ASN A 230 1.98 -4.73 12.71
C ASN A 230 3.17 -3.86 13.10
N THR A 231 3.33 -2.68 12.49
CA THR A 231 4.42 -1.75 12.81
C THR A 231 4.36 -1.35 14.29
N PHE A 232 3.17 -1.01 14.81
CA PHE A 232 3.00 -0.61 16.20
C PHE A 232 3.18 -1.77 17.19
N PHE A 233 2.69 -2.97 16.85
CA PHE A 233 2.88 -4.12 17.71
C PHE A 233 4.33 -4.61 17.69
N VAL A 234 4.99 -4.66 16.54
CA VAL A 234 6.40 -5.05 16.43
C VAL A 234 7.29 -4.05 17.17
N SER A 235 7.13 -2.74 16.92
CA SER A 235 7.94 -1.73 17.59
C SER A 235 7.67 -1.67 19.10
N GLY A 236 6.43 -1.77 19.56
CA GLY A 236 6.10 -1.75 21.00
C GLY A 236 6.53 -3.01 21.75
N LYS A 237 6.48 -4.17 21.13
CA LYS A 237 6.80 -5.46 21.78
C LYS A 237 8.25 -5.89 21.59
N LEU A 238 8.82 -5.69 20.39
CA LEU A 238 10.14 -6.19 20.01
C LEU A 238 11.20 -5.09 19.86
N GLY A 239 10.77 -3.83 19.76
CA GLY A 239 11.66 -2.68 19.64
C GLY A 239 11.82 -2.15 18.22
N LEU A 240 12.42 -0.95 18.13
CA LEU A 240 12.59 -0.23 16.85
C LEU A 240 13.55 -0.94 15.90
N ALA A 241 14.60 -1.58 16.40
CA ALA A 241 15.56 -2.31 15.56
C ALA A 241 14.86 -3.44 14.78
N VAL A 242 14.04 -4.24 15.45
CA VAL A 242 13.25 -5.31 14.83
C VAL A 242 12.18 -4.72 13.88
N ALA A 243 11.56 -3.60 14.25
CA ALA A 243 10.63 -2.90 13.38
C ALA A 243 11.30 -2.37 12.11
N GLY A 244 12.56 -1.93 12.19
CA GLY A 244 13.38 -1.54 11.05
C GLY A 244 13.66 -2.70 10.10
N ILE A 245 14.08 -3.85 10.62
CA ILE A 245 14.30 -5.08 9.85
C ILE A 245 12.99 -5.53 9.18
N ASN A 246 11.90 -5.59 9.94
CA ASN A 246 10.56 -5.92 9.44
C ASN A 246 10.10 -4.96 8.33
N THR A 247 10.45 -3.68 8.43
CA THR A 247 10.10 -2.67 7.41
C THR A 247 10.69 -3.02 6.05
N ILE A 248 11.96 -3.41 5.97
CA ILE A 248 12.61 -3.80 4.72
C ILE A 248 11.94 -5.05 4.13
N ALA A 249 11.64 -6.06 4.96
CA ALA A 249 10.91 -7.26 4.53
C ALA A 249 9.52 -6.91 3.95
N VAL A 250 8.77 -6.05 4.61
CA VAL A 250 7.46 -5.58 4.12
C VAL A 250 7.58 -4.79 2.82
N TYR A 251 8.64 -4.00 2.62
CA TYR A 251 8.88 -3.31 1.34
C TYR A 251 9.15 -4.29 0.20
N ILE A 252 9.99 -5.32 0.42
CA ILE A 252 10.23 -6.38 -0.57
C ILE A 252 8.91 -7.07 -0.94
N ALA A 253 8.15 -7.52 0.05
CA ALA A 253 6.86 -8.19 -0.16
C ALA A 253 5.82 -7.29 -0.86
N SER A 254 5.88 -5.97 -0.66
CA SER A 254 4.92 -5.02 -1.25
C SER A 254 5.09 -4.83 -2.76
N ILE A 255 6.20 -5.28 -3.36
CA ILE A 255 6.40 -5.27 -4.81
C ILE A 255 5.34 -6.12 -5.50
N VAL A 256 4.87 -7.19 -4.84
CA VAL A 256 3.81 -8.09 -5.31
C VAL A 256 2.48 -7.35 -5.60
N GLU A 257 2.22 -6.22 -4.92
CA GLU A 257 0.99 -5.43 -5.09
C GLU A 257 1.03 -4.46 -6.29
N ILE A 258 2.16 -4.24 -6.93
CA ILE A 258 2.28 -3.19 -7.96
C ILE A 258 1.26 -3.34 -9.10
N PRO A 259 1.04 -4.53 -9.70
CA PRO A 259 0.06 -4.70 -10.78
C PRO A 259 -1.39 -4.47 -10.34
N TYR A 260 -1.70 -4.78 -9.08
CA TYR A 260 -3.04 -4.62 -8.53
C TYR A 260 -3.57 -3.19 -8.69
N ARG A 261 -2.74 -2.19 -8.43
CA ARG A 261 -3.15 -0.77 -8.48
C ARG A 261 -3.67 -0.37 -9.85
N SER A 262 -3.04 -0.85 -10.91
CA SER A 262 -3.43 -0.56 -12.30
C SER A 262 -4.70 -1.30 -12.69
N LEU A 263 -4.78 -2.61 -12.40
CA LEU A 263 -5.95 -3.44 -12.71
C LEU A 263 -7.19 -3.01 -11.93
N ALA A 264 -7.04 -2.67 -10.65
CA ALA A 264 -8.14 -2.17 -9.83
C ALA A 264 -8.69 -0.82 -10.34
N ALA A 265 -7.82 0.09 -10.80
CA ALA A 265 -8.24 1.37 -11.33
C ALA A 265 -9.12 1.23 -12.60
N ILE A 266 -8.84 0.23 -13.43
CA ILE A 266 -9.62 -0.04 -14.66
C ILE A 266 -10.90 -0.82 -14.33
N SER A 267 -10.84 -1.81 -13.44
CA SER A 267 -11.98 -2.72 -13.19
C SER A 267 -13.09 -2.11 -12.32
N ARG A 268 -12.75 -1.23 -11.35
CA ARG A 268 -13.71 -0.65 -10.41
C ARG A 268 -14.88 0.09 -11.08
N PRO A 269 -14.68 0.97 -12.09
CA PRO A 269 -15.79 1.63 -12.79
C PRO A 269 -16.73 0.64 -13.49
N HIS A 270 -16.16 -0.39 -14.13
CA HIS A 270 -16.96 -1.42 -14.81
C HIS A 270 -17.78 -2.28 -13.84
N ILE A 271 -17.20 -2.64 -12.68
CA ILE A 271 -17.93 -3.35 -11.62
C ILE A 271 -19.04 -2.46 -11.08
N SER A 272 -18.76 -1.18 -10.80
CA SER A 272 -19.75 -0.22 -10.30
C SER A 272 -20.94 -0.08 -11.27
N GLN A 273 -20.65 0.08 -12.58
CA GLN A 273 -21.70 0.19 -13.61
C GLN A 273 -22.52 -1.10 -13.70
N GLY A 274 -21.87 -2.28 -13.76
CA GLY A 274 -22.57 -3.56 -13.84
C GLY A 274 -23.45 -3.84 -12.61
N MET A 275 -23.00 -3.43 -11.42
CA MET A 275 -23.80 -3.53 -10.19
C MET A 275 -25.01 -2.59 -10.23
N LYS A 276 -24.85 -1.36 -10.72
CA LYS A 276 -25.93 -0.39 -10.91
C LYS A 276 -26.99 -0.92 -11.90
N ASP A 277 -26.54 -1.50 -13.01
CA ASP A 277 -27.41 -2.04 -14.06
C ASP A 277 -28.00 -3.41 -13.71
N ASN A 278 -27.70 -3.92 -12.49
CA ASN A 278 -28.12 -5.24 -12.00
C ASN A 278 -27.71 -6.42 -12.91
N ASN A 279 -26.66 -6.25 -13.70
CA ASN A 279 -26.12 -7.28 -14.59
C ASN A 279 -25.11 -8.18 -13.87
N ILE A 280 -25.60 -8.98 -12.92
CA ILE A 280 -24.74 -9.83 -12.05
C ILE A 280 -23.97 -10.88 -12.86
N GLY A 281 -24.49 -11.34 -13.97
CA GLY A 281 -23.81 -12.34 -14.83
C GLY A 281 -22.50 -11.81 -15.41
N ASP A 282 -22.52 -10.60 -15.97
CA ASP A 282 -21.31 -9.98 -16.55
C ASP A 282 -20.35 -9.48 -15.46
N VAL A 283 -20.89 -8.98 -14.34
CA VAL A 283 -20.07 -8.65 -13.15
C VAL A 283 -19.31 -9.89 -12.67
N ASN A 284 -19.96 -11.05 -12.58
CA ASN A 284 -19.31 -12.30 -12.14
C ASN A 284 -18.21 -12.75 -13.11
N LYS A 285 -18.43 -12.65 -14.42
CA LYS A 285 -17.39 -12.94 -15.44
C LYS A 285 -16.20 -11.97 -15.31
N LEU A 286 -16.49 -10.67 -15.16
CA LEU A 286 -15.46 -9.64 -14.99
C LEU A 286 -14.64 -9.88 -13.71
N VAL A 287 -15.31 -10.16 -12.59
CA VAL A 287 -14.68 -10.43 -11.29
C VAL A 287 -13.75 -11.64 -11.36
N LYS A 288 -14.19 -12.75 -11.97
CA LYS A 288 -13.33 -13.94 -12.19
C LYS A 288 -12.10 -13.62 -13.03
N ASN A 289 -12.24 -12.86 -14.09
CA ASN A 289 -11.12 -12.48 -14.94
C ASN A 289 -10.15 -11.54 -14.20
N VAL A 290 -10.65 -10.57 -13.47
CA VAL A 290 -9.83 -9.62 -12.69
C VAL A 290 -9.08 -10.36 -11.58
N SER A 291 -9.76 -11.24 -10.81
CA SER A 291 -9.13 -12.07 -9.77
C SER A 291 -8.02 -12.93 -10.36
N LEU A 292 -8.30 -13.65 -11.44
CA LEU A 292 -7.30 -14.50 -12.11
C LEU A 292 -6.06 -13.71 -12.56
N HIS A 293 -6.24 -12.55 -13.22
CA HIS A 293 -5.09 -11.77 -13.70
C HIS A 293 -4.30 -11.15 -12.54
N GLN A 294 -4.98 -10.71 -11.49
CA GLN A 294 -4.31 -10.21 -10.27
C GLN A 294 -3.54 -11.33 -9.57
N PHE A 295 -4.13 -12.52 -9.44
CA PHE A 295 -3.47 -13.70 -8.89
C PHE A 295 -2.24 -14.10 -9.71
N MET A 296 -2.40 -14.23 -11.04
CA MET A 296 -1.28 -14.55 -11.94
C MET A 296 -0.14 -13.55 -11.79
N ALA A 297 -0.42 -12.26 -11.89
CA ALA A 297 0.61 -11.24 -11.79
C ALA A 297 1.31 -11.25 -10.43
N SER A 298 0.54 -11.35 -9.34
CA SER A 298 1.08 -11.36 -7.97
C SER A 298 1.94 -12.59 -7.70
N ILE A 299 1.48 -13.78 -8.07
CA ILE A 299 2.19 -15.03 -7.77
C ILE A 299 3.46 -15.17 -8.60
N PHE A 300 3.47 -14.67 -9.86
CA PHE A 300 4.69 -14.65 -10.67
C PHE A 300 5.72 -13.63 -10.16
N ILE A 301 5.29 -12.45 -9.72
CA ILE A 301 6.20 -11.49 -9.09
C ILE A 301 6.75 -12.05 -7.79
N PHE A 302 5.91 -12.68 -6.97
CA PHE A 302 6.38 -13.38 -5.77
C PHE A 302 7.41 -14.46 -6.11
N PHE A 303 7.13 -15.28 -7.11
CA PHE A 303 8.07 -16.30 -7.59
C PHE A 303 9.42 -15.69 -7.96
N LEU A 304 9.43 -14.61 -8.76
CA LEU A 304 10.66 -13.92 -9.16
C LEU A 304 11.44 -13.33 -7.98
N ILE A 305 10.74 -12.78 -6.99
CA ILE A 305 11.38 -12.27 -5.77
C ILE A 305 12.01 -13.42 -4.99
N TRP A 306 11.26 -14.51 -4.78
CA TRP A 306 11.65 -15.58 -3.90
C TRP A 306 12.84 -16.38 -4.42
N ILE A 307 12.87 -16.70 -5.71
CA ILE A 307 14.00 -17.44 -6.31
C ILE A 307 15.31 -16.61 -6.33
N ASN A 308 15.21 -15.29 -6.17
CA ASN A 308 16.34 -14.37 -6.17
C ASN A 308 16.52 -13.68 -4.81
N ILE A 309 15.86 -14.14 -3.75
CA ILE A 309 15.85 -13.45 -2.45
C ILE A 309 17.25 -13.35 -1.82
N ASP A 310 18.06 -14.41 -1.96
CA ASP A 310 19.43 -14.45 -1.41
C ASP A 310 20.35 -13.49 -2.16
N LEU A 311 20.25 -13.43 -3.49
CA LEU A 311 20.93 -12.42 -4.29
C LEU A 311 20.48 -11.00 -3.90
N LEU A 312 19.18 -10.78 -3.72
CA LEU A 312 18.66 -9.48 -3.32
C LEU A 312 19.30 -9.02 -1.99
N TYR A 313 19.34 -9.88 -0.97
CA TYR A 313 19.97 -9.54 0.30
C TYR A 313 21.49 -9.36 0.16
N SER A 314 22.18 -10.13 -0.70
CA SER A 314 23.60 -9.94 -0.95
C SER A 314 23.96 -8.62 -1.64
N LEU A 315 23.02 -8.03 -2.40
CA LEU A 315 23.16 -6.73 -3.07
C LEU A 315 22.80 -5.54 -2.18
N ILE A 316 21.96 -5.76 -1.16
CA ILE A 316 21.56 -4.72 -0.20
C ILE A 316 22.73 -4.47 0.78
N PRO A 317 23.18 -3.23 0.97
CA PRO A 317 24.15 -2.91 2.02
C PRO A 317 23.66 -3.39 3.39
N ASN A 318 24.53 -4.02 4.18
CA ASN A 318 24.19 -4.68 5.45
C ASN A 318 23.08 -5.75 5.33
N GLY A 319 22.94 -6.38 4.16
CA GLY A 319 21.87 -7.32 3.85
C GLY A 319 21.80 -8.52 4.79
N ASN A 320 22.91 -8.95 5.37
CA ASN A 320 22.97 -10.00 6.39
C ASN A 320 22.15 -9.69 7.66
N VAL A 321 21.97 -8.42 8.01
CA VAL A 321 21.11 -8.02 9.14
C VAL A 321 19.62 -8.15 8.76
N TYR A 322 19.29 -7.83 7.51
CA TYR A 322 17.91 -7.86 7.02
C TYR A 322 17.45 -9.25 6.58
N ASP A 323 18.39 -10.19 6.31
CA ASP A 323 18.11 -11.59 5.93
C ASP A 323 17.38 -12.36 7.05
N GLU A 324 17.54 -11.96 8.31
CA GLU A 324 16.79 -12.51 9.44
C GLU A 324 15.25 -12.46 9.21
N ALA A 325 14.76 -11.49 8.41
CA ALA A 325 13.35 -11.35 8.07
C ALA A 325 12.93 -12.04 6.77
N LYS A 326 13.75 -12.98 6.23
CA LYS A 326 13.43 -13.70 4.98
C LYS A 326 12.08 -14.42 5.05
N LEU A 327 11.77 -15.07 6.18
CA LEU A 327 10.48 -15.73 6.37
C LEU A 327 9.32 -14.74 6.45
N VAL A 328 9.55 -13.55 7.01
CA VAL A 328 8.56 -12.46 7.00
C VAL A 328 8.23 -12.03 5.56
N VAL A 329 9.23 -11.93 4.67
CA VAL A 329 8.99 -11.62 3.25
C VAL A 329 8.04 -12.64 2.64
N LEU A 330 8.28 -13.94 2.86
CA LEU A 330 7.43 -15.02 2.35
C LEU A 330 6.00 -14.87 2.83
N ILE A 331 5.81 -14.78 4.15
CA ILE A 331 4.48 -14.75 4.75
C ILE A 331 3.71 -13.49 4.29
N ILE A 332 4.34 -12.32 4.34
CA ILE A 332 3.71 -11.06 3.91
C ILE A 332 3.42 -11.08 2.41
N ALA A 333 4.30 -11.64 1.56
CA ALA A 333 4.02 -11.78 0.13
C ALA A 333 2.77 -12.65 -0.12
N VAL A 334 2.58 -13.73 0.63
CA VAL A 334 1.35 -14.54 0.59
C VAL A 334 0.14 -13.70 0.99
N VAL A 335 0.24 -12.90 2.08
CA VAL A 335 -0.82 -11.95 2.46
C VAL A 335 -1.16 -11.01 1.30
N LYS A 336 -0.13 -10.47 0.62
CA LYS A 336 -0.31 -9.57 -0.53
C LYS A 336 -0.97 -10.27 -1.71
N ILE A 337 -0.60 -11.52 -2.02
CA ILE A 337 -1.26 -12.33 -3.07
C ILE A 337 -2.74 -12.52 -2.74
N VAL A 338 -3.06 -12.93 -1.52
CA VAL A 338 -4.45 -13.10 -1.05
C VAL A 338 -5.22 -11.79 -1.17
N ASN A 339 -4.66 -10.69 -0.65
CA ASN A 339 -5.30 -9.39 -0.69
C ASN A 339 -5.54 -8.91 -2.12
N THR A 340 -4.53 -8.93 -2.99
CA THR A 340 -4.67 -8.44 -4.37
C THR A 340 -5.68 -9.24 -5.16
N SER A 341 -5.68 -10.56 -5.04
CA SER A 341 -6.56 -11.45 -5.81
C SER A 341 -8.02 -11.33 -5.37
N LEU A 342 -8.27 -11.27 -4.06
CA LEU A 342 -9.61 -11.37 -3.48
C LEU A 342 -10.28 -10.01 -3.19
N ASN A 343 -9.53 -8.90 -3.23
CA ASN A 343 -10.07 -7.56 -2.97
C ASN A 343 -11.17 -7.14 -3.96
N VAL A 344 -11.21 -7.76 -5.15
CA VAL A 344 -12.30 -7.55 -6.11
C VAL A 344 -13.67 -7.93 -5.53
N GLY A 345 -13.72 -8.93 -4.64
CA GLY A 345 -14.95 -9.28 -3.89
C GLY A 345 -15.40 -8.18 -2.93
N ALA A 346 -14.45 -7.53 -2.22
CA ALA A 346 -14.73 -6.38 -1.38
C ALA A 346 -15.23 -5.18 -2.21
N THR A 347 -14.72 -5.00 -3.42
CA THR A 347 -15.18 -3.98 -4.37
C THR A 347 -16.63 -4.23 -4.78
N VAL A 348 -17.01 -5.48 -5.09
CA VAL A 348 -18.40 -5.85 -5.40
C VAL A 348 -19.34 -5.57 -4.22
N LEU A 349 -18.92 -5.95 -3.00
CA LEU A 349 -19.70 -5.67 -1.79
C LEU A 349 -19.94 -4.17 -1.61
N SER A 350 -18.90 -3.35 -1.80
CA SER A 350 -18.96 -1.89 -1.64
C SER A 350 -19.92 -1.20 -2.62
N TYR A 351 -20.13 -1.77 -3.82
CA TYR A 351 -21.06 -1.24 -4.83
C TYR A 351 -22.43 -1.93 -4.80
N SER A 352 -22.67 -2.87 -3.88
CA SER A 352 -23.95 -3.55 -3.71
C SER A 352 -24.86 -2.84 -2.72
N LYS A 353 -26.14 -3.24 -2.66
CA LYS A 353 -27.06 -2.81 -1.61
C LYS A 353 -26.65 -3.26 -0.20
N TYR A 354 -25.68 -4.15 -0.10
CA TYR A 354 -25.17 -4.70 1.16
C TYR A 354 -23.87 -4.01 1.62
N TYR A 355 -23.51 -2.85 1.08
CA TYR A 355 -22.26 -2.14 1.35
C TYR A 355 -21.96 -1.92 2.84
N TYR A 356 -22.99 -1.81 3.68
CA TYR A 356 -22.82 -1.62 5.13
C TYR A 356 -22.17 -2.82 5.83
N TYR A 357 -22.25 -4.04 5.26
CA TYR A 357 -21.51 -5.19 5.77
C TYR A 357 -19.99 -5.05 5.58
N SER A 358 -19.52 -4.19 4.68
CA SER A 358 -18.09 -3.90 4.55
C SER A 358 -17.51 -3.41 5.87
N LEU A 359 -18.21 -2.55 6.61
CA LEU A 359 -17.79 -2.08 7.93
C LEU A 359 -17.69 -3.26 8.92
N LEU A 360 -18.70 -4.14 8.95
CA LEU A 360 -18.67 -5.31 9.84
C LEU A 360 -17.46 -6.20 9.57
N PHE A 361 -17.22 -6.56 8.30
CA PHE A 361 -16.07 -7.40 7.96
C PHE A 361 -14.72 -6.71 8.25
N THR A 362 -14.62 -5.39 8.06
CA THR A 362 -13.42 -4.63 8.41
C THR A 362 -13.17 -4.61 9.92
N ILE A 363 -14.23 -4.50 10.73
CA ILE A 363 -14.16 -4.61 12.20
C ILE A 363 -13.66 -6.02 12.60
N ILE A 364 -14.20 -7.08 12.00
CA ILE A 364 -13.76 -8.45 12.24
C ILE A 364 -12.27 -8.59 11.90
N LEU A 365 -11.83 -8.08 10.74
CA LEU A 365 -10.42 -8.08 10.34
C LEU A 365 -9.55 -7.37 11.39
N THR A 366 -9.97 -6.19 11.86
CA THR A 366 -9.23 -5.39 12.86
C THR A 366 -9.12 -6.14 14.18
N ILE A 367 -10.24 -6.69 14.69
CA ILE A 367 -10.26 -7.43 15.96
C ILE A 367 -9.38 -8.68 15.83
N THR A 368 -9.52 -9.43 14.75
CA THR A 368 -8.68 -10.63 14.50
C THR A 368 -7.21 -10.25 14.43
N ALA A 369 -6.86 -9.16 13.73
CA ALA A 369 -5.48 -8.69 13.65
C ALA A 369 -4.92 -8.30 15.02
N ILE A 370 -5.69 -7.60 15.86
CA ILE A 370 -5.26 -7.23 17.22
C ILE A 370 -5.03 -8.48 18.07
N VAL A 371 -6.00 -9.40 18.10
CA VAL A 371 -5.92 -10.62 18.90
C VAL A 371 -4.74 -11.47 18.45
N MET A 372 -4.57 -11.68 17.14
CA MET A 372 -3.47 -12.48 16.60
C MET A 372 -2.10 -11.83 16.86
N ASN A 373 -1.96 -10.50 16.77
CA ASN A 373 -0.71 -9.83 17.12
C ASN A 373 -0.37 -9.97 18.62
N ILE A 374 -1.36 -9.84 19.50
CA ILE A 374 -1.15 -10.02 20.95
C ILE A 374 -0.68 -11.43 21.28
N THR A 375 -1.21 -12.43 20.59
CA THR A 375 -0.90 -13.86 20.86
C THR A 375 0.35 -14.36 20.16
N LEU A 376 0.55 -14.02 18.87
CA LEU A 376 1.61 -14.63 18.05
C LEU A 376 2.95 -13.90 18.15
N ILE A 377 2.98 -12.59 18.38
CA ILE A 377 4.25 -11.86 18.52
C ILE A 377 5.07 -12.34 19.71
N PRO A 378 4.52 -12.59 20.91
CA PRO A 378 5.28 -13.14 22.01
C PRO A 378 5.84 -14.55 21.74
N MET A 379 5.22 -15.33 20.83
CA MET A 379 5.63 -16.71 20.50
C MET A 379 6.68 -16.74 19.39
N TRP A 380 6.51 -15.93 18.34
CA TRP A 380 7.28 -16.02 17.09
C TRP A 380 7.87 -14.69 16.64
N GLY A 381 7.93 -13.66 17.50
CA GLY A 381 8.54 -12.39 17.17
C GLY A 381 7.91 -11.72 15.94
N MET A 382 8.75 -11.22 15.03
CA MET A 382 8.29 -10.55 13.79
C MET A 382 7.56 -11.49 12.82
N GLU A 383 7.90 -12.77 12.81
CA GLU A 383 7.20 -13.80 12.04
C GLU A 383 5.78 -13.99 12.57
N GLY A 384 5.61 -13.89 13.90
CA GLY A 384 4.30 -13.89 14.54
C GLY A 384 3.42 -12.73 14.08
N ALA A 385 3.98 -11.54 13.88
CA ALA A 385 3.26 -10.39 13.31
C ALA A 385 2.84 -10.64 11.85
N ALA A 386 3.72 -11.26 11.05
CA ALA A 386 3.43 -11.63 9.68
C ALA A 386 2.32 -12.70 9.61
N MET A 387 2.38 -13.72 10.46
CA MET A 387 1.34 -14.75 10.58
C MET A 387 0.02 -14.19 11.09
N ALA A 388 0.05 -13.24 12.04
CA ALA A 388 -1.15 -12.53 12.49
C ALA A 388 -1.87 -11.84 11.32
N SER A 389 -1.13 -11.18 10.43
CA SER A 389 -1.68 -10.64 9.20
C SER A 389 -2.27 -11.73 8.32
N LEU A 390 -1.56 -12.81 8.05
CA LEU A 390 -2.02 -13.89 7.17
C LEU A 390 -3.34 -14.47 7.65
N ILE A 391 -3.41 -14.85 8.92
CA ILE A 391 -4.63 -15.41 9.53
C ILE A 391 -5.78 -14.41 9.43
N SER A 392 -5.52 -13.13 9.76
CA SER A 392 -6.56 -12.10 9.76
C SER A 392 -7.13 -11.86 8.38
N TYR A 393 -6.30 -11.77 7.34
CA TYR A 393 -6.76 -11.60 5.96
C TYR A 393 -7.47 -12.86 5.43
N VAL A 394 -7.01 -14.06 5.79
CA VAL A 394 -7.68 -15.32 5.40
C VAL A 394 -9.08 -15.38 6.02
N VAL A 395 -9.22 -15.11 7.33
CA VAL A 395 -10.54 -15.06 8.00
C VAL A 395 -11.44 -14.01 7.36
N TYR A 396 -10.91 -12.81 7.13
CA TYR A 396 -11.64 -11.72 6.50
C TYR A 396 -12.19 -12.10 5.12
N TYR A 397 -11.33 -12.61 4.22
CA TYR A 397 -11.75 -12.96 2.88
C TYR A 397 -12.64 -14.21 2.86
N ALA A 398 -12.42 -15.18 3.74
CA ALA A 398 -13.31 -16.34 3.85
C ALA A 398 -14.76 -15.90 4.15
N LEU A 399 -14.94 -15.06 5.17
CA LEU A 399 -16.25 -14.55 5.56
C LEU A 399 -16.88 -13.64 4.49
N LEU A 400 -16.08 -12.70 3.96
CA LEU A 400 -16.54 -11.76 2.95
C LEU A 400 -16.97 -12.46 1.67
N LEU A 401 -16.16 -13.38 1.16
CA LEU A 401 -16.46 -14.09 -0.09
C LEU A 401 -17.59 -15.08 0.05
N MET A 402 -17.71 -15.74 1.22
CA MET A 402 -18.88 -16.55 1.52
C MET A 402 -20.16 -15.70 1.46
N PHE A 403 -20.15 -14.50 2.06
CA PHE A 403 -21.29 -13.58 2.02
C PHE A 403 -21.59 -13.09 0.60
N VAL A 404 -20.58 -12.65 -0.15
CA VAL A 404 -20.71 -12.16 -1.53
C VAL A 404 -21.26 -13.26 -2.45
N ASN A 405 -20.77 -14.49 -2.31
CA ASN A 405 -21.23 -15.62 -3.10
C ASN A 405 -22.70 -15.96 -2.80
N VAL A 406 -23.09 -16.03 -1.52
CA VAL A 406 -24.45 -16.40 -1.10
C VAL A 406 -25.47 -15.30 -1.40
N ARG A 407 -25.15 -14.03 -1.10
CA ARG A 407 -26.10 -12.91 -1.19
C ARG A 407 -26.09 -12.16 -2.52
N ILE A 408 -24.93 -12.06 -3.18
CA ILE A 408 -24.78 -11.31 -4.42
C ILE A 408 -24.63 -12.25 -5.62
N LYS A 409 -24.30 -13.53 -5.39
CA LYS A 409 -24.08 -14.57 -6.41
C LYS A 409 -22.88 -14.26 -7.31
N VAL A 410 -21.85 -13.64 -6.76
CA VAL A 410 -20.58 -13.36 -7.43
C VAL A 410 -19.47 -14.16 -6.74
N ASN A 411 -18.71 -14.90 -7.54
CA ASN A 411 -17.61 -15.73 -7.05
C ASN A 411 -16.32 -15.37 -7.83
N PRO A 412 -15.24 -14.88 -7.19
CA PRO A 412 -13.99 -14.57 -7.84
C PRO A 412 -13.18 -15.79 -8.25
N PHE A 413 -13.42 -16.96 -7.62
CA PHE A 413 -12.61 -18.15 -7.86
C PHE A 413 -12.91 -18.83 -9.19
N SER A 414 -11.83 -19.33 -9.83
CA SER A 414 -11.88 -20.17 -11.01
C SER A 414 -10.85 -21.31 -10.90
N LEU A 415 -11.08 -22.43 -11.58
CA LEU A 415 -10.11 -23.53 -11.65
C LEU A 415 -8.77 -23.12 -12.25
N LYS A 416 -8.75 -22.02 -13.01
CA LYS A 416 -7.53 -21.50 -13.64
C LYS A 416 -6.51 -20.95 -12.66
N GLU A 417 -6.95 -20.42 -11.51
CA GLU A 417 -6.07 -20.02 -10.40
C GLU A 417 -5.37 -21.24 -9.81
N PHE A 418 -6.07 -22.35 -9.66
CA PHE A 418 -5.47 -23.60 -9.20
C PHE A 418 -4.42 -24.13 -10.19
N TYR A 419 -4.70 -24.11 -11.49
CA TYR A 419 -3.71 -24.49 -12.50
C TYR A 419 -2.51 -23.54 -12.51
N THR A 420 -2.73 -22.24 -12.33
CA THR A 420 -1.64 -21.26 -12.19
C THR A 420 -0.77 -21.57 -10.97
N LEU A 421 -1.38 -21.91 -9.84
CA LEU A 421 -0.66 -22.32 -8.63
C LEU A 421 0.19 -23.58 -8.88
N LEU A 422 -0.35 -24.61 -9.56
CA LEU A 422 0.40 -25.81 -9.91
C LEU A 422 1.59 -25.51 -10.83
N ILE A 423 1.42 -24.61 -11.79
CA ILE A 423 2.53 -24.16 -12.65
C ILE A 423 3.62 -23.54 -11.82
N VAL A 424 3.29 -22.61 -10.90
CA VAL A 424 4.29 -21.92 -10.07
C VAL A 424 4.97 -22.90 -9.11
N ILE A 425 4.24 -23.85 -8.51
CA ILE A 425 4.85 -24.90 -7.68
C ILE A 425 5.83 -25.73 -8.52
N SER A 426 5.47 -26.13 -9.74
CA SER A 426 6.38 -26.88 -10.62
C SER A 426 7.63 -26.06 -10.99
N LEU A 427 7.49 -24.73 -11.16
CA LEU A 427 8.63 -23.84 -11.41
C LEU A 427 9.55 -23.77 -10.18
N PHE A 428 9.01 -23.78 -8.95
CA PHE A 428 9.83 -23.84 -7.74
C PHE A 428 10.62 -25.15 -7.63
N LEU A 429 10.01 -26.27 -8.01
CA LEU A 429 10.70 -27.57 -8.02
C LEU A 429 11.81 -27.61 -9.07
N ILE A 430 11.57 -27.02 -10.25
CA ILE A 430 12.61 -26.90 -11.28
C ILE A 430 13.72 -25.95 -10.80
N ASP A 431 13.39 -24.85 -10.14
CA ASP A 431 14.36 -23.93 -9.58
C ASP A 431 15.28 -24.60 -8.55
N ASP A 432 14.71 -25.35 -7.60
CA ASP A 432 15.47 -26.11 -6.61
C ASP A 432 16.42 -27.12 -7.28
N PHE A 433 15.92 -27.80 -8.33
CA PHE A 433 16.77 -28.71 -9.12
C PHE A 433 17.92 -27.96 -9.82
N LEU A 434 17.64 -26.83 -10.47
CA LEU A 434 18.66 -26.03 -11.14
C LEU A 434 19.69 -25.47 -10.14
N GLN A 435 19.24 -25.02 -8.97
CA GLN A 435 20.17 -24.55 -7.93
C GLN A 435 21.14 -25.64 -7.48
N ARG A 436 20.64 -26.85 -7.26
CA ARG A 436 21.48 -27.97 -6.76
C ARG A 436 22.49 -28.47 -7.79
N TYR A 437 22.13 -28.50 -9.07
CA TYR A 437 22.92 -29.16 -10.10
C TYR A 437 23.63 -28.22 -11.06
N LEU A 438 23.12 -27.01 -11.31
CA LEU A 438 23.66 -26.10 -12.32
C LEU A 438 24.34 -24.87 -11.72
N SER A 439 23.76 -24.29 -10.64
CA SER A 439 24.28 -23.05 -10.08
C SER A 439 25.72 -23.19 -9.56
N GLN A 440 26.09 -24.35 -9.00
CA GLN A 440 27.42 -24.58 -8.52
C GLN A 440 28.47 -24.47 -9.65
N TYR A 441 28.22 -25.05 -10.82
CA TYR A 441 29.10 -24.95 -11.98
C TYR A 441 29.24 -23.51 -12.49
N ILE A 442 28.12 -22.75 -12.50
CA ILE A 442 28.15 -21.34 -12.93
C ILE A 442 28.97 -20.51 -11.95
N LEU A 443 28.79 -20.72 -10.65
CA LEU A 443 29.51 -19.97 -9.61
C LEU A 443 31.03 -20.22 -9.65
N GLU A 444 31.45 -21.46 -9.96
CA GLU A 444 32.87 -21.85 -10.08
C GLU A 444 33.54 -21.25 -11.33
N MET A 445 32.79 -20.83 -12.36
CA MET A 445 33.32 -20.20 -13.57
C MET A 445 33.78 -18.74 -13.36
N PHE A 446 33.38 -18.11 -12.24
CA PHE A 446 33.66 -16.70 -12.00
C PHE A 446 34.42 -16.50 -10.70
N ASP A 447 35.59 -15.84 -10.77
CA ASP A 447 36.38 -15.46 -9.60
C ASP A 447 35.63 -14.52 -8.65
N ASN A 448 34.79 -13.65 -9.21
CA ASN A 448 33.96 -12.74 -8.42
C ASN A 448 32.59 -13.39 -8.11
N LYS A 449 32.44 -13.78 -6.84
CA LYS A 449 31.23 -14.45 -6.33
C LYS A 449 29.92 -13.69 -6.65
N ILE A 450 29.93 -12.35 -6.55
CA ILE A 450 28.72 -11.54 -6.81
C ILE A 450 28.36 -11.58 -8.29
N ILE A 451 29.35 -11.48 -9.18
CA ILE A 451 29.13 -11.57 -10.63
C ILE A 451 28.59 -12.95 -11.00
N GLY A 452 29.16 -14.02 -10.44
CA GLY A 452 28.66 -15.38 -10.63
C GLY A 452 27.21 -15.53 -10.20
N GLN A 453 26.86 -15.02 -9.02
CA GLN A 453 25.47 -15.04 -8.51
C GLN A 453 24.51 -14.25 -9.41
N ILE A 454 24.91 -13.09 -9.92
CA ILE A 454 24.06 -12.29 -10.84
C ILE A 454 23.82 -13.05 -12.13
N ILE A 455 24.86 -13.64 -12.72
CA ILE A 455 24.74 -14.38 -14.00
C ILE A 455 23.88 -15.62 -13.81
N ASP A 456 24.13 -16.41 -12.76
CA ASP A 456 23.29 -17.57 -12.40
C ASP A 456 21.81 -17.16 -12.27
N SER A 457 21.55 -16.13 -11.46
CA SER A 457 20.22 -15.61 -11.23
C SER A 457 19.52 -15.17 -12.53
N VAL A 458 20.22 -14.44 -13.41
CA VAL A 458 19.67 -13.98 -14.70
C VAL A 458 19.37 -15.15 -15.63
N LEU A 459 20.28 -16.12 -15.77
CA LEU A 459 20.08 -17.29 -16.63
C LEU A 459 18.91 -18.15 -16.12
N ARG A 460 18.93 -18.48 -14.85
CA ARG A 460 17.91 -19.30 -14.19
C ARG A 460 16.53 -18.64 -14.25
N THR A 461 16.45 -17.37 -13.87
CA THR A 461 15.18 -16.58 -13.93
C THR A 461 14.64 -16.50 -15.35
N SER A 462 15.50 -16.23 -16.35
CA SER A 462 15.10 -16.13 -17.76
C SER A 462 14.55 -17.48 -18.29
N PHE A 463 15.21 -18.58 -17.95
CA PHE A 463 14.80 -19.93 -18.32
C PHE A 463 13.43 -20.28 -17.69
N LEU A 464 13.28 -20.06 -16.39
CA LEU A 464 12.05 -20.33 -15.65
C LEU A 464 10.88 -19.46 -16.14
N LEU A 465 11.14 -18.19 -16.47
CA LEU A 465 10.13 -17.30 -17.07
C LEU A 465 9.66 -17.83 -18.42
N MET A 466 10.58 -18.31 -19.28
CA MET A 466 10.19 -18.91 -20.57
C MET A 466 9.30 -20.14 -20.36
N ILE A 467 9.63 -21.03 -19.44
CA ILE A 467 8.80 -22.20 -19.10
C ILE A 467 7.44 -21.75 -18.56
N GLY A 468 7.42 -20.76 -17.66
CA GLY A 468 6.18 -20.24 -17.09
C GLY A 468 5.23 -19.64 -18.14
N ILE A 469 5.77 -18.78 -19.02
CA ILE A 469 5.00 -18.17 -20.13
C ILE A 469 4.51 -19.25 -21.10
N PHE A 470 5.37 -20.21 -21.45
CA PHE A 470 4.99 -21.33 -22.33
C PHE A 470 3.88 -22.18 -21.69
N SER A 471 3.98 -22.48 -20.39
CA SER A 471 2.96 -23.25 -19.67
C SER A 471 1.61 -22.52 -19.64
N ILE A 472 1.59 -21.21 -19.32
CA ILE A 472 0.37 -20.39 -19.35
C ILE A 472 -0.27 -20.42 -20.75
N TYR A 473 0.54 -20.28 -21.79
CA TYR A 473 0.09 -20.30 -23.19
C TYR A 473 -0.50 -21.67 -23.57
N LYS A 474 0.25 -22.75 -23.32
CA LYS A 474 -0.12 -24.13 -23.69
C LYS A 474 -1.38 -24.61 -22.98
N PHE A 475 -1.52 -24.32 -21.68
CA PHE A 475 -2.69 -24.69 -20.87
C PHE A 475 -3.87 -23.73 -21.03
N ASN A 476 -3.75 -22.71 -21.89
CA ASN A 476 -4.80 -21.72 -22.17
C ASN A 476 -5.42 -21.11 -20.90
N ILE A 477 -4.55 -20.73 -19.94
CA ILE A 477 -4.99 -20.22 -18.63
C ILE A 477 -5.75 -18.91 -18.82
N SER A 478 -5.25 -17.99 -19.66
CA SER A 478 -5.90 -16.72 -19.96
C SER A 478 -5.90 -16.42 -21.45
N LYS A 479 -7.09 -16.27 -22.02
CA LYS A 479 -7.25 -15.88 -23.43
C LYS A 479 -6.59 -14.54 -23.72
N GLN A 480 -6.74 -13.55 -22.81
CA GLN A 480 -6.16 -12.22 -22.97
C GLN A 480 -4.63 -12.27 -23.00
N VAL A 481 -4.02 -13.08 -22.12
CA VAL A 481 -2.56 -13.26 -22.09
C VAL A 481 -2.09 -13.95 -23.37
N ASN A 482 -2.80 -15.00 -23.81
CA ASN A 482 -2.48 -15.69 -25.05
C ASN A 482 -2.57 -14.77 -26.28
N ASP A 483 -3.58 -13.90 -26.34
CA ASP A 483 -3.72 -12.90 -27.41
C ASP A 483 -2.55 -11.91 -27.44
N ILE A 484 -2.07 -11.49 -26.26
CA ILE A 484 -0.87 -10.64 -26.14
C ILE A 484 0.38 -11.36 -26.62
N ILE A 485 0.58 -12.62 -26.21
CA ILE A 485 1.71 -13.44 -26.64
C ILE A 485 1.67 -13.63 -28.18
N ASN A 486 0.53 -13.96 -28.74
CA ASN A 486 0.36 -14.12 -30.19
C ASN A 486 0.67 -12.83 -30.96
N LYS A 487 0.21 -11.67 -30.48
CA LYS A 487 0.54 -10.37 -31.06
C LYS A 487 2.04 -10.10 -31.01
N PHE A 488 2.70 -10.38 -29.89
CA PHE A 488 4.14 -10.20 -29.74
C PHE A 488 4.93 -11.10 -30.68
N VAL A 489 4.59 -12.39 -30.78
CA VAL A 489 5.20 -13.34 -31.71
C VAL A 489 4.99 -12.89 -33.16
N SER A 490 3.79 -12.45 -33.53
CA SER A 490 3.49 -11.94 -34.88
C SER A 490 4.29 -10.67 -35.23
N PHE A 491 4.53 -9.80 -34.26
CA PHE A 491 5.38 -8.62 -34.43
C PHE A 491 6.84 -8.99 -34.71
N LEU A 492 7.41 -9.92 -33.95
CA LEU A 492 8.78 -10.40 -34.13
C LEU A 492 8.97 -11.11 -35.48
N THR A 493 7.97 -11.86 -35.94
CA THR A 493 8.03 -12.57 -37.21
C THR A 493 7.85 -11.66 -38.43
N ARG A 494 7.14 -10.54 -38.30
CA ARG A 494 7.01 -9.53 -39.35
C ARG A 494 8.35 -8.77 -39.58
N HIS A 495 9.13 -8.50 -38.54
CA HIS A 495 10.43 -7.85 -38.68
C HIS A 495 11.55 -8.76 -39.21
N LYS A 496 11.33 -10.09 -39.32
CA LYS A 496 12.26 -11.01 -39.96
C LYS A 496 12.08 -11.12 -41.50
N LYS A 497 11.09 -10.42 -42.10
CA LYS A 497 10.79 -10.45 -43.54
C LYS A 497 11.16 -9.13 -44.24
N ILE A 498 11.91 -8.23 -43.57
CA ILE A 498 12.61 -7.09 -44.15
C ILE A 498 14.13 -7.33 -43.95
#